data_74ad9d4aeed2df6fc5c3542d090331a8
#
_entry.id   74ad9d4aeed2df6fc5c3542d090331a8
#
_cell.length_a   1.000
_cell.length_b   1.000
_cell.length_c   1.000
_cell.angle_alpha   90.00
_cell.angle_beta   90.00
_cell.angle_gamma   90.00
#
_symmetry.space_group_name_H-M   'P 1'
#
loop_
_entity.id
_entity.type
_entity.pdbx_description
1 polymer ?
#
loop_
_entity_poly.entity_id
_entity_poly.type
_entity_poly.pdbx_seq_one_letter_code
_entity_poly.pdbx_strand_id
1 'polypeptide(L)'
;LKHYFIINFPQRAGALKELVNEVLGENDDITYFQYTQKNNKETGPAVVGIELEKKEDLDGLIYRLENHHFDYQYLNTDHTLFNLMIG
;
A
#
# COMPACT_ATOMS: atom_id res chain seq x y z
N LEU A 1 0.68 2.88 14.67
CA LEU A 1 -0.03 1.76 14.09
C LEU A 1 0.40 1.56 12.64
N LYS A 2 1.32 0.64 12.44
CA LYS A 2 1.86 0.35 11.11
C LYS A 2 1.10 -0.79 10.47
N HIS A 3 0.70 -0.57 9.23
CA HIS A 3 -0.01 -1.56 8.43
C HIS A 3 0.74 -1.77 7.12
N TYR A 4 0.79 -3.01 6.67
CA TYR A 4 1.52 -3.36 5.46
C TYR A 4 0.57 -3.95 4.44
N PHE A 5 0.78 -3.55 3.18
CA PHE A 5 -0.03 -4.00 2.07
C PHE A 5 0.88 -4.39 0.92
N ILE A 6 0.44 -5.36 0.12
CA ILE A 6 0.93 -5.47 -1.25
C ILE A 6 -0.07 -4.69 -2.10
N ILE A 7 0.41 -3.69 -2.82
CA ILE A 7 -0.43 -2.94 -3.75
C ILE A 7 0.11 -3.16 -5.15
N ASN A 8 -0.76 -3.65 -6.03
CA ASN A 8 -0.39 -3.88 -7.41
C ASN A 8 -0.71 -2.63 -8.21
N PHE A 9 0.31 -1.84 -8.52
CA PHE A 9 0.12 -0.56 -9.19
C PHE A 9 -0.22 -0.78 -10.66
N PRO A 10 -1.28 -0.14 -11.16
CA PRO A 10 -1.65 -0.27 -12.56
C PRO A 10 -0.65 0.43 -13.47
N GLN A 11 -0.61 0.00 -14.73
CA GLN A 11 0.28 0.59 -15.74
C GLN A 11 -0.35 1.86 -16.32
N ARG A 12 -0.57 2.85 -15.46
CA ARG A 12 -1.03 4.16 -15.89
C ARG A 12 -0.24 5.22 -15.18
N ALA A 13 -0.04 6.33 -15.87
CA ALA A 13 0.70 7.45 -15.29
C ALA A 13 -0.02 7.97 -14.05
N GLY A 14 0.76 8.29 -13.03
CA GLY A 14 0.22 8.92 -11.84
C GLY A 14 -0.41 8.00 -10.82
N ALA A 15 -0.28 6.67 -10.97
CA ALA A 15 -0.89 5.75 -10.02
C ALA A 15 -0.33 5.94 -8.60
N LEU A 16 0.98 6.08 -8.45
CA LEU A 16 1.59 6.32 -7.15
C LEU A 16 1.16 7.66 -6.59
N LYS A 17 1.11 8.68 -7.43
CA LYS A 17 0.64 10.00 -7.02
C LYS A 17 -0.81 9.95 -6.54
N GLU A 18 -1.65 9.17 -7.21
CA GLU A 18 -3.04 8.97 -6.80
C GLU A 18 -3.11 8.32 -5.42
N LEU A 19 -2.28 7.30 -5.17
CA LEU A 19 -2.23 6.67 -3.86
C LEU A 19 -1.91 7.70 -2.78
N VAL A 20 -0.88 8.50 -3.01
CA VAL A 20 -0.43 9.47 -2.01
C VAL A 20 -1.44 10.58 -1.80
N ASN A 21 -2.03 11.10 -2.88
CA ASN A 21 -2.88 12.29 -2.80
C ASN A 21 -4.35 11.98 -2.55
N GLU A 22 -4.84 10.83 -2.99
CA GLU A 22 -6.27 10.54 -2.99
C GLU A 22 -6.66 9.40 -2.04
N VAL A 23 -5.75 8.46 -1.83
CA VAL A 23 -6.04 7.27 -1.01
C VAL A 23 -5.58 7.45 0.41
N LEU A 24 -4.36 7.93 0.62
CA LEU A 24 -3.85 8.17 1.96
C LEU A 24 -4.60 9.32 2.60
N GLY A 25 -4.88 9.19 3.89
CA GLY A 25 -5.47 10.25 4.67
C GLY A 25 -4.46 11.34 5.00
N GLU A 26 -4.97 12.45 5.53
CA GLU A 26 -4.15 13.63 5.83
C GLU A 26 -3.01 13.31 6.80
N ASN A 27 -3.25 12.41 7.74
CA ASN A 27 -2.27 12.08 8.77
C ASN A 27 -1.64 10.70 8.58
N ASP A 28 -1.79 10.12 7.40
CA ASP A 28 -1.21 8.81 7.08
C ASP A 28 0.16 9.02 6.45
N ASP A 29 1.13 8.19 6.87
CA ASP A 29 2.49 8.27 6.35
C ASP A 29 2.91 6.96 5.72
N ILE A 30 3.63 7.03 4.61
CA ILE A 30 4.31 5.86 4.06
C ILE A 30 5.61 5.70 4.81
N THR A 31 5.77 4.55 5.48
CA THR A 31 6.98 4.25 6.25
C THR A 31 7.87 3.22 5.55
N TYR A 32 7.36 2.57 4.52
CA TYR A 32 8.11 1.57 3.76
C TYR A 32 7.51 1.47 2.37
N PHE A 33 8.37 1.37 1.36
CA PHE A 33 7.92 1.19 -0.02
C PHE A 33 8.99 0.44 -0.80
N GLN A 34 8.62 -0.71 -1.36
CA GLN A 34 9.54 -1.48 -2.17
C GLN A 34 8.80 -2.31 -3.21
N TYR A 35 9.16 -2.14 -4.47
CA TYR A 35 8.65 -3.02 -5.51
C TYR A 35 9.19 -4.43 -5.29
N THR A 36 8.31 -5.43 -5.45
CA THR A 36 8.66 -6.82 -5.20
C THR A 36 9.33 -7.49 -6.39
N GLN A 37 9.25 -6.87 -7.57
CA GLN A 37 9.88 -7.38 -8.77
C GLN A 37 10.92 -6.39 -9.28
N LYS A 38 12.07 -6.93 -9.65
CA LYS A 38 13.13 -6.12 -10.23
C LYS A 38 12.88 -5.99 -11.73
N ASN A 39 12.20 -4.95 -12.13
CA ASN A 39 12.05 -4.62 -13.53
C ASN A 39 12.28 -3.12 -13.70
N ASN A 40 12.41 -2.69 -14.94
CA ASN A 40 12.70 -1.29 -15.26
C ASN A 40 11.45 -0.42 -15.29
N LYS A 41 10.30 -0.98 -14.94
CA LYS A 41 9.03 -0.27 -14.96
C LYS A 41 8.58 0.01 -13.54
N GLU A 42 8.10 1.22 -13.30
CA GLU A 42 7.58 1.62 -12.00
C GLU A 42 6.12 1.17 -11.85
N THR A 43 5.88 -0.09 -12.18
CA THR A 43 4.56 -0.71 -12.13
C THR A 43 4.69 -2.10 -11.55
N GLY A 44 3.57 -2.67 -11.15
CA GLY A 44 3.55 -4.00 -10.58
C GLY A 44 3.39 -3.96 -9.07
N PRO A 45 3.59 -5.10 -8.41
CA PRO A 45 3.36 -5.20 -6.98
C PRO A 45 4.45 -4.51 -6.17
N ALA A 46 4.03 -3.81 -5.13
CA ALA A 46 4.94 -3.19 -4.16
C ALA A 46 4.45 -3.48 -2.77
N VAL A 47 5.39 -3.70 -1.85
CA VAL A 47 5.08 -3.75 -0.42
C VAL A 47 5.08 -2.32 0.09
N VAL A 48 3.98 -1.90 0.70
CA VAL A 48 3.81 -0.54 1.19
C VAL A 48 3.46 -0.60 2.67
N GLY A 49 4.27 0.02 3.49
CA GLY A 49 3.99 0.21 4.91
C GLY A 49 3.38 1.58 5.12
N ILE A 50 2.25 1.62 5.81
CA ILE A 50 1.53 2.86 6.08
C ILE A 50 1.31 2.97 7.57
N GLU A 51 1.70 4.10 8.14
CA GLU A 51 1.45 4.37 9.54
C GLU A 51 0.23 5.26 9.67
N LEU A 52 -0.74 4.80 10.45
CA LEU A 52 -2.00 5.51 10.68
C LEU A 52 -1.95 6.18 12.04
N GLU A 53 -2.59 7.33 12.15
CA GLU A 53 -2.69 8.05 13.41
C GLU A 53 -3.59 7.31 14.41
N LYS A 54 -4.71 6.78 13.91
CA LYS A 54 -5.72 6.13 14.75
C LYS A 54 -6.06 4.76 14.21
N LYS A 55 -6.41 3.85 15.10
CA LYS A 55 -6.82 2.50 14.72
C LYS A 55 -8.03 2.52 13.77
N GLU A 56 -8.95 3.43 13.99
CA GLU A 56 -10.17 3.54 13.20
C GLU A 56 -9.91 3.97 11.76
N ASP A 57 -8.75 4.56 11.49
CA ASP A 57 -8.43 5.07 10.15
C ASP A 57 -8.21 3.96 9.14
N LEU A 58 -7.98 2.71 9.59
CA LEU A 58 -7.75 1.59 8.67
C LEU A 58 -8.94 1.34 7.76
N ASP A 59 -10.15 1.37 8.30
CA ASP A 59 -11.34 1.11 7.49
C ASP A 59 -11.51 2.17 6.39
N GLY A 60 -11.22 3.42 6.72
CA GLY A 60 -11.26 4.49 5.73
C GLY A 60 -10.22 4.33 4.65
N LEU A 61 -9.02 3.92 5.03
CA LEU A 61 -7.94 3.66 4.07
C LEU A 61 -8.33 2.54 3.11
N ILE A 62 -8.84 1.44 3.63
CA ILE A 62 -9.25 0.31 2.80
C ILE A 62 -10.39 0.72 1.87
N TYR A 63 -11.35 1.49 2.38
CA TYR A 63 -12.44 2.00 1.55
C TYR A 63 -11.91 2.80 0.36
N ARG A 64 -10.92 3.68 0.61
CA ARG A 64 -10.37 4.50 -0.46
C ARG A 64 -9.54 3.68 -1.45
N LEU A 65 -8.79 2.68 -0.96
CA LEU A 65 -8.10 1.75 -1.86
C LEU A 65 -9.07 1.08 -2.82
N GLU A 66 -10.20 0.59 -2.30
CA GLU A 66 -11.19 -0.08 -3.12
C GLU A 66 -11.93 0.89 -4.04
N ASN A 67 -12.24 2.08 -3.54
CA ASN A 67 -12.95 3.08 -4.32
C ASN A 67 -12.13 3.59 -5.49
N HIS A 68 -10.81 3.63 -5.35
CA HIS A 68 -9.90 4.02 -6.42
C HIS A 68 -9.42 2.85 -7.25
N HIS A 69 -10.00 1.67 -7.02
CA HIS A 69 -9.75 0.45 -7.80
C HIS A 69 -8.30 -0.02 -7.74
N PHE A 70 -7.64 0.17 -6.59
CA PHE A 70 -6.34 -0.43 -6.37
C PHE A 70 -6.49 -1.90 -6.02
N ASP A 71 -5.67 -2.73 -6.64
CA ASP A 71 -5.59 -4.14 -6.33
C ASP A 71 -4.60 -4.29 -5.16
N TYR A 72 -5.09 -4.73 -4.02
CA TYR A 72 -4.28 -4.77 -2.80
C TYR A 72 -4.51 -6.05 -2.02
N GLN A 73 -3.51 -6.38 -1.19
CA GLN A 73 -3.62 -7.44 -0.19
C GLN A 73 -3.08 -6.92 1.13
N TYR A 74 -3.87 -7.08 2.19
CA TYR A 74 -3.46 -6.65 3.53
C TYR A 74 -2.61 -7.74 4.17
N LEU A 75 -1.41 -7.39 4.64
CA LEU A 75 -0.41 -8.35 5.11
C LEU A 75 -0.34 -8.53 6.62
N ASN A 76 -0.94 -7.64 7.40
CA ASN A 76 -0.75 -7.68 8.85
C ASN A 76 -1.31 -8.93 9.52
N THR A 77 -2.17 -9.66 8.84
CA THR A 77 -2.74 -10.89 9.36
C THR A 77 -1.95 -12.13 8.97
N ASP A 78 -0.88 -11.97 8.16
CA ASP A 78 -0.07 -13.09 7.71
C ASP A 78 1.42 -12.75 7.85
N HIS A 79 1.95 -13.04 9.04
CA HIS A 79 3.35 -12.75 9.35
C HIS A 79 4.31 -13.55 8.48
N THR A 80 3.95 -14.76 8.11
CA THR A 80 4.82 -15.60 7.27
C THR A 80 5.00 -14.98 5.90
N LEU A 81 3.89 -14.57 5.28
CA LEU A 81 3.96 -13.93 3.97
C LEU A 81 4.74 -12.63 4.04
N PHE A 82 4.49 -11.81 5.06
CA PHE A 82 5.20 -10.57 5.27
C PHE A 82 6.70 -10.79 5.35
N ASN A 83 7.14 -11.76 6.14
CA ASN A 83 8.56 -12.07 6.31
C ASN A 83 9.21 -12.54 5.02
N LEU A 84 8.49 -13.32 4.22
CA LEU A 84 9.00 -13.78 2.93
C LEU A 84 9.20 -12.64 1.94
N MET A 85 8.41 -11.59 2.04
CA MET A 85 8.45 -10.49 1.07
C MET A 85 9.45 -9.42 1.42
N ILE A 86 9.67 -9.15 2.70
CA ILE A 86 10.56 -8.06 3.11
C ILE A 86 11.68 -8.49 4.04
N GLY A 87 11.59 -9.68 4.58
CA GLY A 87 12.61 -10.20 5.49
C GLY A 87 13.66 -10.94 4.74
#